data_5c73a49a4643269c01887b2a30dcbd82
#
_entry.id   5c73a49a4643269c01887b2a30dcbd82
#
_cell.length_a   1.000
_cell.length_b   1.000
_cell.length_c   1.000
_cell.angle_alpha   90.00
_cell.angle_beta   90.00
_cell.angle_gamma   90.00
#
_symmetry.space_group_name_H-M   'P 1'
#
loop_
_entity.id
_entity.type
_entity.pdbx_description
1 polymer ?
#
loop_
_entity_poly.entity_id
_entity_poly.type
_entity_poly.pdbx_seq_one_letter_code
_entity_poly.pdbx_strand_id
1 'polypeptide(L)'
;MTTSQNKNIAVSFKNITKKFGSNIANNNISFDIYEGEILSLLGENGSGKTTLMNMLSGIYYQDEGQIIINDQVANILSPHDAFKYKIGMIHQHFKLVDTFTCLENIVLGIEDKEKSKIKNAKNLANEIISKYGFVLDLNKKVYEMSVSEKQKIGRAHVWTPVT
;
A
#
# COMPACT_ATOMS: atom_id res chain seq x y z
N MET A 1 -5.13 24.57 28.33
CA MET A 1 -4.51 25.22 27.15
C MET A 1 -3.96 24.10 26.27
N THR A 2 -4.73 23.66 25.30
CA THR A 2 -4.33 22.61 24.35
C THR A 2 -3.39 23.23 23.32
N THR A 3 -2.12 22.87 23.40
CA THR A 3 -1.12 23.21 22.39
C THR A 3 -1.59 22.62 21.05
N SER A 4 -2.02 23.50 20.15
CA SER A 4 -2.26 23.20 18.74
C SER A 4 -0.90 22.81 18.14
N GLN A 5 -0.56 21.52 18.14
CA GLN A 5 0.56 21.03 17.35
C GLN A 5 0.18 21.27 15.88
N ASN A 6 0.96 22.09 15.19
CA ASN A 6 0.89 22.18 13.72
C ASN A 6 1.19 20.78 13.16
N LYS A 7 0.15 19.99 12.88
CA LYS A 7 0.30 18.69 12.25
C LYS A 7 0.55 18.92 10.78
N ASN A 8 1.66 18.42 10.25
CA ASN A 8 1.95 18.45 8.84
C ASN A 8 0.96 17.56 8.08
N ILE A 9 0.52 18.00 6.92
CA ILE A 9 -0.35 17.20 6.04
C ILE A 9 0.55 16.24 5.25
N ALA A 10 0.35 14.95 5.44
CA ALA A 10 1.06 13.91 4.68
C ALA A 10 0.44 13.70 3.30
N VAL A 11 -0.89 13.66 3.23
CA VAL A 11 -1.65 13.48 1.98
C VAL A 11 -2.87 14.36 1.99
N SER A 12 -3.12 15.08 0.90
CA SER A 12 -4.34 15.86 0.69
C SER A 12 -5.04 15.40 -0.59
N PHE A 13 -6.31 15.06 -0.46
CA PHE A 13 -7.20 14.84 -1.59
C PHE A 13 -7.95 16.15 -1.86
N LYS A 14 -7.91 16.65 -3.09
CA LYS A 14 -8.60 17.89 -3.48
C LYS A 14 -9.51 17.66 -4.68
N ASN A 15 -10.82 17.78 -4.45
CA ASN A 15 -11.87 17.72 -5.46
C ASN A 15 -11.81 16.43 -6.30
N ILE A 16 -11.46 15.32 -5.68
CA ILE A 16 -11.28 14.03 -6.36
C ILE A 16 -12.61 13.51 -6.89
N THR A 17 -12.65 13.30 -8.20
CA THR A 17 -13.77 12.65 -8.89
C THR A 17 -13.27 11.43 -9.66
N LYS A 18 -13.98 10.32 -9.54
CA LYS A 18 -13.74 9.08 -10.32
C LYS A 18 -15.03 8.53 -10.88
N LYS A 19 -15.03 8.30 -12.19
CA LYS A 19 -16.17 7.78 -12.95
C LYS A 19 -15.79 6.44 -13.61
N PHE A 20 -16.73 5.52 -13.66
CA PHE A 20 -16.66 4.29 -14.42
C PHE A 20 -17.88 4.21 -15.35
N GLY A 21 -17.72 4.65 -16.59
CA GLY A 21 -18.85 4.87 -17.51
C GLY A 21 -19.81 5.90 -16.94
N SER A 22 -21.08 5.53 -16.76
CA SER A 22 -22.10 6.38 -16.16
C SER A 22 -22.11 6.39 -14.63
N ASN A 23 -21.36 5.49 -13.99
CA ASN A 23 -21.31 5.39 -12.54
C ASN A 23 -20.23 6.30 -11.96
N ILE A 24 -20.61 7.20 -11.06
CA ILE A 24 -19.68 8.08 -10.33
C ILE A 24 -19.36 7.41 -8.99
N ALA A 25 -18.15 6.85 -8.88
CA ALA A 25 -17.70 6.16 -7.68
C ALA A 25 -17.23 7.13 -6.58
N ASN A 26 -16.60 8.23 -6.96
CA ASN A 26 -16.23 9.33 -6.07
C ASN A 26 -16.61 10.65 -6.76
N ASN A 27 -17.19 11.57 -6.01
CA ASN A 27 -17.68 12.85 -6.53
C ASN A 27 -17.19 13.99 -5.65
N ASN A 28 -16.24 14.76 -6.15
CA ASN A 28 -15.71 15.97 -5.51
C ASN A 28 -15.24 15.75 -4.06
N ILE A 29 -14.49 14.69 -3.81
CA ILE A 29 -14.02 14.31 -2.46
C ILE A 29 -12.79 15.12 -2.10
N SER A 30 -12.83 15.77 -0.92
CA SER A 30 -11.69 16.52 -0.38
C SER A 30 -11.51 16.25 1.10
N PHE A 31 -10.30 15.88 1.53
CA PHE A 31 -9.90 15.74 2.93
C PHE A 31 -8.38 15.62 3.02
N ASP A 32 -7.86 15.82 4.23
CA ASP A 32 -6.44 15.73 4.53
C ASP A 32 -6.15 14.56 5.46
N ILE A 33 -4.97 13.96 5.32
CA ILE A 33 -4.39 12.96 6.22
C ILE A 33 -3.12 13.57 6.79
N TYR A 34 -2.98 13.57 8.12
CA TYR A 34 -1.85 14.16 8.81
C TYR A 34 -0.77 13.14 9.13
N GLU A 35 0.46 13.60 9.27
CA GLU A 35 1.58 12.74 9.69
C GLU A 35 1.29 12.07 11.05
N GLY A 36 1.56 10.76 11.15
CA GLY A 36 1.33 9.97 12.36
C GLY A 36 -0.13 9.72 12.70
N GLU A 37 -1.07 10.04 11.80
CA GLU A 37 -2.50 9.84 12.00
C GLU A 37 -2.93 8.42 11.60
N ILE A 38 -3.92 7.90 12.29
CA ILE A 38 -4.71 6.73 11.87
C ILE A 38 -6.08 7.23 11.46
N LEU A 39 -6.32 7.34 10.15
CA LEU A 39 -7.59 7.76 9.59
C LEU A 39 -8.45 6.54 9.22
N SER A 40 -9.70 6.49 9.72
CA SER A 40 -10.66 5.46 9.36
C SER A 40 -11.71 6.00 8.38
N LEU A 41 -11.82 5.39 7.21
CA LEU A 41 -12.86 5.68 6.24
C LEU A 41 -14.09 4.80 6.51
N LEU A 42 -15.16 5.41 6.97
CA LEU A 42 -16.43 4.73 7.25
C LEU A 42 -17.44 4.99 6.12
N GLY A 43 -18.31 4.04 5.90
CA GLY A 43 -19.39 4.13 4.89
C GLY A 43 -19.88 2.76 4.45
N GLU A 44 -21.02 2.71 3.77
CA GLU A 44 -21.63 1.49 3.27
C GLU A 44 -20.77 0.79 2.19
N ASN A 45 -21.07 -0.46 1.91
CA ASN A 45 -20.45 -1.17 0.79
C ASN A 45 -20.84 -0.48 -0.54
N GLY A 46 -19.84 -0.26 -1.41
CA GLY A 46 -20.06 0.47 -2.66
C GLY A 46 -19.94 1.99 -2.56
N SER A 47 -19.70 2.57 -1.38
CA SER A 47 -19.59 4.04 -1.22
C SER A 47 -18.28 4.65 -1.76
N GLY A 48 -17.48 3.93 -2.54
CA GLY A 48 -16.29 4.46 -3.20
C GLY A 48 -15.00 4.42 -2.37
N LYS A 49 -15.01 3.92 -1.11
CA LYS A 49 -13.80 3.86 -0.25
C LYS A 49 -12.63 3.14 -0.90
N THR A 50 -12.89 1.94 -1.41
CA THR A 50 -11.87 1.14 -2.09
C THR A 50 -11.37 1.81 -3.37
N THR A 51 -12.26 2.49 -4.11
CA THR A 51 -11.90 3.26 -5.31
C THR A 51 -10.94 4.39 -4.95
N LEU A 52 -11.23 5.11 -3.86
CA LEU A 52 -10.39 6.21 -3.38
C LEU A 52 -8.99 5.72 -2.99
N MET A 53 -8.91 4.62 -2.23
CA MET A 53 -7.63 4.02 -1.85
C MET A 53 -6.86 3.44 -3.04
N ASN A 54 -7.57 2.88 -4.02
CA ASN A 54 -6.97 2.40 -5.27
C ASN A 54 -6.38 3.54 -6.11
N MET A 55 -6.91 4.77 -6.05
CA MET A 55 -6.28 5.93 -6.69
C MET A 55 -4.99 6.31 -5.96
N LEU A 56 -4.98 6.30 -4.63
CA LEU A 56 -3.77 6.58 -3.85
C LEU A 56 -2.68 5.54 -4.09
N SER A 57 -3.05 4.28 -4.30
CA SER A 57 -2.10 3.19 -4.56
C SER A 57 -1.72 3.01 -6.03
N GLY A 58 -2.22 3.86 -6.93
CA GLY A 58 -1.89 3.82 -8.35
C GLY A 58 -2.53 2.68 -9.17
N ILE A 59 -3.59 2.05 -8.65
CA ILE A 59 -4.39 1.05 -9.39
C ILE A 59 -5.37 1.76 -10.33
N TYR A 60 -5.91 2.90 -9.89
CA TYR A 60 -6.71 3.80 -10.69
C TYR A 60 -6.07 5.19 -10.69
N TYR A 61 -6.48 6.04 -11.63
CA TYR A 61 -6.20 7.47 -11.61
C TYR A 61 -7.51 8.23 -11.52
N GLN A 62 -7.47 9.41 -10.93
CA GLN A 62 -8.61 10.32 -10.83
C GLN A 62 -8.96 10.92 -12.20
N ASP A 63 -10.25 11.15 -12.45
CA ASP A 63 -10.69 11.84 -13.67
C ASP A 63 -10.65 13.37 -13.47
N GLU A 64 -10.89 13.85 -12.21
CA GLU A 64 -10.80 15.25 -11.82
C GLU A 64 -10.18 15.37 -10.44
N GLY A 65 -9.61 16.53 -10.13
CA GLY A 65 -8.98 16.81 -8.84
C GLY A 65 -7.51 16.45 -8.78
N GLN A 66 -6.92 16.54 -7.58
CA GLN A 66 -5.50 16.33 -7.36
C GLN A 66 -5.24 15.62 -6.04
N ILE A 67 -4.26 14.73 -6.04
CA ILE A 67 -3.65 14.16 -4.82
C ILE A 67 -2.36 14.92 -4.57
N ILE A 68 -2.20 15.46 -3.37
CA ILE A 68 -1.02 16.23 -2.95
C ILE A 68 -0.34 15.42 -1.84
N ILE A 69 0.96 15.23 -1.95
CA ILE A 69 1.76 14.47 -0.99
C ILE A 69 2.97 15.34 -0.62
N ASN A 70 3.17 15.59 0.66
CA ASN A 70 4.24 16.46 1.15
C ASN A 70 4.29 17.82 0.39
N ASP A 71 3.14 18.48 0.28
CA ASP A 71 2.93 19.77 -0.40
C ASP A 71 3.22 19.77 -1.90
N GLN A 72 3.39 18.62 -2.54
CA GLN A 72 3.59 18.51 -3.99
C GLN A 72 2.47 17.72 -4.64
N VAL A 73 2.02 18.17 -5.80
CA VAL A 73 1.03 17.44 -6.60
C VAL A 73 1.65 16.10 -7.03
N ALA A 74 1.05 14.99 -6.59
CA ALA A 74 1.53 13.66 -6.89
C ALA A 74 0.94 13.16 -8.21
N ASN A 75 1.81 12.71 -9.11
CA ASN A 75 1.41 12.04 -10.35
C ASN A 75 1.52 10.54 -10.17
N ILE A 76 0.43 9.91 -9.75
CA ILE A 76 0.37 8.47 -9.46
C ILE A 76 -0.43 7.78 -10.56
N LEU A 77 0.27 7.19 -11.53
CA LEU A 77 -0.33 6.48 -12.68
C LEU A 77 -0.15 4.97 -12.59
N SER A 78 0.67 4.51 -11.62
CA SER A 78 0.97 3.09 -11.40
C SER A 78 1.30 2.82 -9.94
N PRO A 79 1.22 1.56 -9.46
CA PRO A 79 1.69 1.19 -8.13
C PRO A 79 3.18 1.52 -7.90
N HIS A 80 4.00 1.46 -8.95
CA HIS A 80 5.40 1.86 -8.89
C HIS A 80 5.56 3.36 -8.57
N ASP A 81 4.67 4.22 -9.10
CA ASP A 81 4.70 5.65 -8.76
C ASP A 81 4.26 5.88 -7.30
N ALA A 82 3.24 5.15 -6.83
CA ALA A 82 2.82 5.20 -5.43
C ALA A 82 3.99 4.85 -4.48
N PHE A 83 4.79 3.85 -4.83
CA PHE A 83 5.99 3.48 -4.05
C PHE A 83 7.02 4.61 -3.98
N LYS A 84 7.23 5.40 -5.03
CA LYS A 84 8.13 6.57 -5.01
C LYS A 84 7.72 7.59 -3.94
N TYR A 85 6.41 7.70 -3.69
CA TYR A 85 5.85 8.52 -2.62
C TYR A 85 5.78 7.78 -1.27
N LYS A 86 6.36 6.59 -1.17
CA LYS A 86 6.36 5.73 0.03
C LYS A 86 4.94 5.31 0.45
N ILE A 87 4.04 5.16 -0.52
CA ILE A 87 2.69 4.67 -0.30
C ILE A 87 2.67 3.17 -0.57
N GLY A 88 2.27 2.41 0.43
CA GLY A 88 2.02 0.97 0.33
C GLY A 88 0.56 0.65 0.62
N MET A 89 0.00 -0.33 -0.08
CA MET A 89 -1.37 -0.81 0.13
C MET A 89 -1.39 -2.28 0.50
N ILE A 90 -2.11 -2.60 1.58
CA ILE A 90 -2.40 -3.98 1.95
C ILE A 90 -3.80 -4.31 1.45
N HIS A 91 -3.89 -5.22 0.48
CA HIS A 91 -5.16 -5.63 -0.08
C HIS A 91 -5.93 -6.56 0.87
N GLN A 92 -7.25 -6.47 0.83
CA GLN A 92 -8.17 -7.30 1.62
C GLN A 92 -8.05 -8.80 1.24
N HIS A 93 -7.82 -9.08 -0.05
CA HIS A 93 -7.46 -10.41 -0.56
C HIS A 93 -5.97 -10.40 -0.89
N PHE A 94 -5.23 -11.28 -0.24
CA PHE A 94 -3.79 -11.39 -0.43
C PHE A 94 -3.54 -11.81 -1.89
N LYS A 95 -2.96 -10.91 -2.68
CA LYS A 95 -2.53 -11.21 -4.05
C LYS A 95 -1.22 -12.00 -4.02
N LEU A 96 -1.20 -13.12 -3.29
CA LEU A 96 -0.06 -13.99 -3.17
C LEU A 96 -0.12 -15.06 -4.25
N VAL A 97 1.04 -15.51 -4.72
CA VAL A 97 1.16 -16.65 -5.64
C VAL A 97 1.22 -17.91 -4.80
N ASP A 98 0.14 -18.69 -4.80
CA ASP A 98 -0.03 -19.85 -3.92
C ASP A 98 1.05 -20.91 -4.10
N THR A 99 1.56 -21.12 -5.31
CA THR A 99 2.62 -22.08 -5.63
C THR A 99 4.01 -21.63 -5.22
N PHE A 100 4.18 -20.36 -4.87
CA PHE A 100 5.45 -19.80 -4.41
C PHE A 100 5.64 -20.01 -2.90
N THR A 101 6.89 -19.98 -2.48
CA THR A 101 7.23 -19.94 -1.06
C THR A 101 6.95 -18.57 -0.45
N CYS A 102 6.98 -18.50 0.88
CA CYS A 102 6.92 -17.24 1.61
C CYS A 102 7.99 -16.25 1.12
N LEU A 103 9.25 -16.71 1.01
CA LEU A 103 10.35 -15.89 0.53
C LEU A 103 10.11 -15.37 -0.89
N GLU A 104 9.73 -16.25 -1.81
CA GLU A 104 9.47 -15.88 -3.20
C GLU A 104 8.37 -14.82 -3.32
N ASN A 105 7.31 -14.91 -2.51
CA ASN A 105 6.27 -13.89 -2.46
C ASN A 105 6.76 -12.55 -1.87
N ILE A 106 7.57 -12.58 -0.81
CA ILE A 106 8.12 -11.34 -0.21
C ILE A 106 9.00 -10.59 -1.22
N VAL A 107 9.82 -11.31 -2.00
CA VAL A 107 10.76 -10.70 -2.94
C VAL A 107 10.19 -10.43 -4.33
N LEU A 108 8.95 -10.83 -4.59
CA LEU A 108 8.32 -10.68 -5.91
C LEU A 108 8.25 -9.22 -6.39
N GLY A 109 8.12 -8.27 -5.46
CA GLY A 109 8.04 -6.82 -5.74
C GLY A 109 9.40 -6.12 -5.84
N ILE A 110 10.52 -6.83 -5.60
CA ILE A 110 11.86 -6.24 -5.66
C ILE A 110 12.33 -6.22 -7.12
N GLU A 111 12.83 -5.06 -7.58
CA GLU A 111 13.30 -4.91 -8.96
C GLU A 111 14.45 -5.86 -9.33
N ASP A 112 14.51 -6.28 -10.60
CA ASP A 112 15.48 -7.29 -11.10
C ASP A 112 16.95 -6.92 -10.90
N LYS A 113 17.28 -5.64 -10.83
CA LYS A 113 18.66 -5.17 -10.56
C LYS A 113 19.16 -5.59 -9.17
N GLU A 114 18.25 -5.84 -8.23
CA GLU A 114 18.58 -6.31 -6.89
C GLU A 114 18.40 -7.82 -6.71
N LYS A 115 17.66 -8.50 -7.60
CA LYS A 115 17.50 -9.97 -7.60
C LYS A 115 18.82 -10.74 -7.75
N SER A 116 19.84 -10.14 -8.37
CA SER A 116 21.19 -10.74 -8.41
C SER A 116 21.82 -10.90 -7.02
N LYS A 117 21.21 -10.31 -6.00
CA LYS A 117 21.55 -10.43 -4.58
C LYS A 117 20.60 -11.37 -3.83
N ILE A 118 20.21 -12.54 -4.38
CA ILE A 118 19.31 -13.52 -3.72
C ILE A 118 19.79 -13.89 -2.30
N LYS A 119 21.11 -13.87 -2.04
CA LYS A 119 21.62 -13.96 -0.66
C LYS A 119 21.13 -12.81 0.22
N ASN A 120 20.99 -11.61 -0.33
CA ASN A 120 20.45 -10.45 0.40
C ASN A 120 18.92 -10.53 0.59
N ALA A 121 18.17 -11.14 -0.34
CA ALA A 121 16.72 -11.28 -0.25
C ALA A 121 16.28 -12.07 0.99
N LYS A 122 16.97 -13.19 1.28
CA LYS A 122 16.71 -13.97 2.49
C LYS A 122 17.06 -13.21 3.77
N ASN A 123 18.17 -12.49 3.77
CA ASN A 123 18.56 -11.65 4.90
C ASN A 123 17.56 -10.52 5.13
N LEU A 124 17.15 -9.82 4.06
CA LEU A 124 16.15 -8.77 4.11
C LEU A 124 14.80 -9.30 4.63
N ALA A 125 14.35 -10.46 4.13
CA ALA A 125 13.13 -11.08 4.61
C ALA A 125 13.22 -11.42 6.12
N ASN A 126 14.36 -11.96 6.57
CA ASN A 126 14.60 -12.25 7.98
C ASN A 126 14.64 -10.98 8.84
N GLU A 127 15.25 -9.89 8.36
CA GLU A 127 15.26 -8.59 9.04
C GLU A 127 13.84 -8.04 9.24
N ILE A 128 13.01 -8.08 8.18
CA ILE A 128 11.62 -7.64 8.24
C ILE A 128 10.83 -8.50 9.23
N ILE A 129 10.95 -9.83 9.12
CA ILE A 129 10.28 -10.78 10.02
C ILE A 129 10.66 -10.50 11.47
N SER A 130 11.95 -10.33 11.75
CA SER A 130 12.46 -10.06 13.10
C SER A 130 12.00 -8.70 13.61
N LYS A 131 12.07 -7.65 12.78
CA LYS A 131 11.67 -6.28 13.13
C LYS A 131 10.20 -6.18 13.56
N TYR A 132 9.33 -6.95 12.94
CA TYR A 132 7.88 -6.91 13.24
C TYR A 132 7.42 -8.09 14.11
N GLY A 133 8.33 -8.92 14.61
CA GLY A 133 8.00 -10.06 15.45
C GLY A 133 7.14 -11.10 14.74
N PHE A 134 7.27 -11.24 13.41
CA PHE A 134 6.53 -12.26 12.67
C PHE A 134 7.21 -13.62 12.84
N VAL A 135 6.40 -14.65 13.03
CA VAL A 135 6.86 -16.03 12.96
C VAL A 135 6.38 -16.59 11.62
N LEU A 136 7.31 -16.77 10.67
CA LEU A 136 7.06 -17.26 9.32
C LEU A 136 8.18 -18.20 8.90
N ASP A 137 7.82 -19.34 8.29
CA ASP A 137 8.77 -20.19 7.59
C ASP A 137 8.92 -19.71 6.13
N LEU A 138 10.10 -19.19 5.81
CA LEU A 138 10.40 -18.64 4.49
C LEU A 138 10.36 -19.68 3.36
N ASN A 139 10.53 -20.96 3.67
CA ASN A 139 10.55 -22.05 2.69
C ASN A 139 9.15 -22.68 2.48
N LYS A 140 8.20 -22.41 3.37
CA LYS A 140 6.84 -22.95 3.30
C LYS A 140 6.10 -22.39 2.09
N LYS A 141 5.39 -23.23 1.34
CA LYS A 141 4.55 -22.82 0.23
C LYS A 141 3.29 -22.11 0.74
N VAL A 142 2.86 -21.08 0.01
CA VAL A 142 1.72 -20.23 0.43
C VAL A 142 0.43 -21.02 0.52
N TYR A 143 0.19 -22.04 -0.34
CA TYR A 143 -1.01 -22.86 -0.25
C TYR A 143 -1.08 -23.70 1.05
N GLU A 144 0.05 -23.96 1.71
CA GLU A 144 0.12 -24.67 3.00
C GLU A 144 -0.06 -23.76 4.21
N MET A 145 -0.12 -22.45 3.98
CA MET A 145 -0.14 -21.45 5.05
C MET A 145 -1.56 -21.12 5.51
N SER A 146 -1.68 -20.83 6.79
CA SER A 146 -2.89 -20.28 7.39
C SER A 146 -3.17 -18.85 6.86
N VAL A 147 -4.42 -18.40 7.00
CA VAL A 147 -4.82 -17.02 6.65
C VAL A 147 -3.98 -15.99 7.40
N SER A 148 -3.66 -16.24 8.68
CA SER A 148 -2.81 -15.36 9.50
C SER A 148 -1.38 -15.26 8.97
N GLU A 149 -0.79 -16.38 8.52
CA GLU A 149 0.55 -16.37 7.90
C GLU A 149 0.53 -15.61 6.58
N LYS A 150 -0.49 -15.82 5.73
CA LYS A 150 -0.69 -15.10 4.47
C LYS A 150 -0.80 -13.58 4.69
N GLN A 151 -1.52 -13.14 5.74
CA GLN A 151 -1.60 -11.71 6.12
C GLN A 151 -0.23 -11.12 6.46
N LYS A 152 0.60 -11.87 7.19
CA LYS A 152 1.94 -11.41 7.56
C LYS A 152 2.84 -11.23 6.34
N ILE A 153 2.71 -12.12 5.33
CA ILE A 153 3.45 -11.99 4.06
C ILE A 153 3.02 -10.72 3.32
N GLY A 154 1.72 -10.48 3.18
CA GLY A 154 1.20 -9.27 2.53
C GLY A 154 1.70 -7.98 3.20
N ARG A 155 1.78 -7.97 4.53
CA ARG A 155 2.39 -6.86 5.28
C ARG A 155 3.89 -6.76 5.03
N ALA A 156 4.62 -7.85 5.09
CA ALA A 156 6.07 -7.87 4.83
C ALA A 156 6.41 -7.35 3.43
N HIS A 157 5.62 -7.70 2.42
CA HIS A 157 5.79 -7.25 1.04
C HIS A 157 5.69 -5.72 0.87
N VAL A 158 4.77 -5.07 1.58
CA VAL A 158 4.62 -3.59 1.56
C VAL A 158 5.81 -2.88 2.21
N TRP A 159 6.53 -3.56 3.12
CA TRP A 159 7.66 -2.99 3.86
C TRP A 159 9.03 -3.33 3.27
N THR A 160 9.10 -4.08 2.16
CA THR A 160 10.35 -4.23 1.44
C THR A 160 10.71 -2.87 0.86
N PRO A 161 11.79 -2.22 1.31
CA PRO A 161 12.17 -0.92 0.76
C PRO A 161 12.54 -1.11 -0.71
N VAL A 162 11.81 -0.45 -1.59
CA VAL A 162 12.31 -0.15 -2.92
C VAL A 162 13.31 0.99 -2.71
N THR A 163 14.56 0.65 -2.51
CA THR A 163 15.67 1.60 -2.49
C THR A 163 16.13 1.91 -3.89
#